data_66f0e25e1989de40d01d1e9d00b1a9f7
#
_entry.id   66f0e25e1989de40d01d1e9d00b1a9f7
#
_cell.length_a   1.000
_cell.length_b   1.000
_cell.length_c   1.000
_cell.angle_alpha   90.00
_cell.angle_beta   90.00
_cell.angle_gamma   90.00
#
_symmetry.space_group_name_H-M   'P 1'
#
loop_
_entity.id
_entity.type
_entity.pdbx_description
1 polymer ?
#
loop_
_entity_poly.entity_id
_entity_poly.type
_entity_poly.pdbx_seq_one_letter_code
_entity_poly.pdbx_strand_id
1 'polypeptide(L)'
;MNKIFRKFENKEYKLKPNDIIYTPKPVAEIMIKMCNIQPNDTVLDPSKGGGVFFDNLPECDKSYCEITENIDFFDASGKYDLIIGNPPYSLWNKWLDKTMELTDKFCYIFGIMNFTHARMARILDKGYVMTHYHLLKISYWFSHSVIVIFEKKPINTYMTKFSVSAETCYCDICGKDCGRGSKGNSYNKCYAK
;
A
#
# COMPACT_ATOMS: atom_id res chain seq x y z
N MET A 1 -20.84 8.22 10.41
CA MET A 1 -19.64 8.26 9.54
C MET A 1 -18.69 9.29 10.13
N ASN A 2 -17.70 8.83 10.91
CA ASN A 2 -16.76 9.74 11.57
C ASN A 2 -15.82 10.33 10.52
N LYS A 3 -15.84 11.65 10.41
CA LYS A 3 -14.93 12.39 9.55
C LYS A 3 -13.60 12.52 10.29
N ILE A 4 -12.60 11.78 9.85
CA ILE A 4 -11.24 11.91 10.39
C ILE A 4 -10.60 13.12 9.71
N PHE A 5 -10.30 14.14 10.51
CA PHE A 5 -9.61 15.34 10.06
C PHE A 5 -8.22 15.37 10.67
N ARG A 6 -7.24 15.76 9.89
CA ARG A 6 -5.91 16.00 10.39
C ARG A 6 -5.34 17.31 9.87
N LYS A 7 -4.58 18.00 10.73
CA LYS A 7 -3.75 19.14 10.35
C LYS A 7 -2.39 18.66 9.87
N PHE A 8 -2.01 19.10 8.68
CA PHE A 8 -0.68 18.89 8.15
C PHE A 8 -0.16 20.22 7.61
N GLU A 9 0.97 20.72 8.13
CA GLU A 9 1.52 22.02 7.79
C GLU A 9 0.49 23.15 7.88
N ASN A 10 -0.27 23.20 8.97
CA ASN A 10 -1.39 24.16 9.21
C ASN A 10 -2.56 24.05 8.21
N LYS A 11 -2.64 22.97 7.41
CA LYS A 11 -3.77 22.69 6.52
C LYS A 11 -4.53 21.46 7.01
N GLU A 12 -5.84 21.61 7.16
CA GLU A 12 -6.71 20.45 7.39
C GLU A 12 -6.86 19.66 6.09
N TYR A 13 -6.67 18.33 6.14
CA TYR A 13 -7.02 17.44 5.05
C TYR A 13 -8.00 16.38 5.52
N LYS A 14 -8.85 15.93 4.57
CA LYS A 14 -9.86 14.90 4.80
C LYS A 14 -9.47 13.66 4.04
N LEU A 15 -9.46 12.50 4.72
CA LEU A 15 -9.48 11.23 4.02
C LEU A 15 -10.78 11.13 3.22
N LYS A 16 -10.66 10.76 1.96
CA LYS A 16 -11.84 10.54 1.10
C LYS A 16 -12.37 9.13 1.35
N PRO A 17 -13.67 8.88 1.11
CA PRO A 17 -14.22 7.51 1.21
C PRO A 17 -13.46 6.47 0.39
N ASN A 18 -12.85 6.89 -0.72
CA ASN A 18 -12.04 6.04 -1.59
C ASN A 18 -10.62 5.76 -1.06
N ASP A 19 -10.21 6.37 0.06
CA ASP A 19 -8.94 6.08 0.72
C ASP A 19 -9.05 4.92 1.72
N ILE A 20 -10.29 4.51 2.05
CA ILE A 20 -10.54 3.37 2.94
C ILE A 20 -10.81 2.15 2.05
N ILE A 21 -9.74 1.52 1.60
CA ILE A 21 -9.78 0.35 0.74
C ILE A 21 -8.98 -0.77 1.40
N TYR A 22 -9.66 -1.82 1.82
CA TYR A 22 -9.03 -2.99 2.42
C TYR A 22 -8.43 -3.90 1.34
N THR A 23 -7.20 -4.30 1.55
CA THR A 23 -6.50 -5.24 0.66
C THR A 23 -6.95 -6.66 0.97
N PRO A 24 -7.32 -7.48 -0.03
CA PRO A 24 -7.62 -8.90 0.20
C PRO A 24 -6.40 -9.64 0.74
N LYS A 25 -6.62 -10.60 1.66
CA LYS A 25 -5.54 -11.38 2.26
C LYS A 25 -4.63 -12.08 1.23
N PRO A 26 -5.13 -12.74 0.16
CA PRO A 26 -4.27 -13.34 -0.85
C PRO A 26 -3.34 -12.32 -1.55
N VAL A 27 -3.79 -11.07 -1.70
CA VAL A 27 -2.98 -10.00 -2.29
C VAL A 27 -1.88 -9.55 -1.33
N ALA A 28 -2.21 -9.40 -0.04
CA ALA A 28 -1.23 -9.08 0.99
C ALA A 28 -0.15 -10.19 1.10
N GLU A 29 -0.54 -11.46 1.03
CA GLU A 29 0.37 -12.60 1.03
C GLU A 29 1.32 -12.59 -0.19
N ILE A 30 0.82 -12.24 -1.39
CA ILE A 30 1.66 -12.05 -2.58
C ILE A 30 2.70 -10.95 -2.32
N MET A 31 2.26 -9.79 -1.77
CA MET A 31 3.14 -8.67 -1.48
C MET A 31 4.22 -9.04 -0.47
N ILE A 32 3.85 -9.68 0.63
CA ILE A 32 4.76 -10.13 1.69
C ILE A 32 5.79 -11.10 1.11
N LYS A 33 5.35 -12.09 0.34
CA LYS A 33 6.24 -13.06 -0.33
C LYS A 33 7.21 -12.38 -1.30
N MET A 34 6.76 -11.37 -2.05
CA MET A 34 7.62 -10.63 -2.99
C MET A 34 8.74 -9.87 -2.29
N CYS A 35 8.49 -9.41 -1.06
CA CYS A 35 9.46 -8.60 -0.30
C CYS A 35 10.64 -9.40 0.25
N ASN A 36 10.52 -10.73 0.39
CA ASN A 36 11.57 -11.60 0.95
C ASN A 36 12.08 -11.10 2.30
N ILE A 37 11.15 -10.87 3.24
CA ILE A 37 11.43 -10.32 4.57
C ILE A 37 12.27 -11.31 5.38
N GLN A 38 13.31 -10.80 6.05
CA GLN A 38 14.20 -11.58 6.90
C GLN A 38 13.85 -11.40 8.39
N PRO A 39 14.20 -12.34 9.27
CA PRO A 39 13.86 -12.25 10.71
C PRO A 39 14.39 -11.01 11.44
N ASN A 40 15.47 -10.41 10.95
CA ASN A 40 16.06 -9.22 11.55
C ASN A 40 15.61 -7.91 10.87
N ASP A 41 14.74 -7.98 9.85
CA ASP A 41 14.24 -6.77 9.19
C ASP A 41 13.30 -6.01 10.10
N THR A 42 13.45 -4.69 10.11
CA THR A 42 12.49 -3.75 10.69
C THR A 42 11.45 -3.39 9.63
N VAL A 43 10.17 -3.75 9.87
CA VAL A 43 9.10 -3.59 8.88
C VAL A 43 7.99 -2.69 9.40
N LEU A 44 7.60 -1.70 8.61
CA LEU A 44 6.47 -0.82 8.94
C LEU A 44 5.30 -1.05 7.98
N ASP A 45 4.11 -1.30 8.56
CA ASP A 45 2.82 -1.13 7.88
C ASP A 45 2.32 0.30 8.15
N PRO A 46 2.38 1.21 7.16
CA PRO A 46 2.14 2.64 7.40
C PRO A 46 0.65 2.99 7.51
N SER A 47 -0.26 2.02 7.25
CA SER A 47 -1.72 2.20 7.28
C SER A 47 -2.40 0.86 7.54
N LYS A 48 -2.28 0.37 8.75
CA LYS A 48 -2.69 -0.98 9.17
C LYS A 48 -4.13 -1.34 8.76
N GLY A 49 -5.08 -0.40 8.92
CA GLY A 49 -6.49 -0.65 8.62
C GLY A 49 -7.01 -1.89 9.34
N GLY A 50 -7.46 -2.90 8.59
CA GLY A 50 -7.91 -4.18 9.13
C GLY A 50 -6.79 -5.16 9.52
N GLY A 51 -5.52 -4.75 9.47
CA GLY A 51 -4.38 -5.55 9.92
C GLY A 51 -3.84 -6.56 8.92
N VAL A 52 -4.36 -6.61 7.70
CA VAL A 52 -4.05 -7.67 6.74
C VAL A 52 -2.56 -7.81 6.41
N PHE A 53 -1.79 -6.73 6.43
CA PHE A 53 -0.35 -6.80 6.29
C PHE A 53 0.29 -7.15 7.64
N PHE A 54 0.08 -6.32 8.65
CA PHE A 54 0.72 -6.44 9.95
C PHE A 54 0.54 -7.83 10.59
N ASP A 55 -0.67 -8.39 10.54
CA ASP A 55 -1.00 -9.69 11.15
C ASP A 55 -0.42 -10.89 10.38
N ASN A 56 -0.15 -10.72 9.06
CA ASN A 56 0.40 -11.78 8.20
C ASN A 56 1.90 -11.61 7.88
N LEU A 57 2.56 -10.57 8.40
CA LEU A 57 4.02 -10.47 8.31
C LEU A 57 4.67 -11.67 9.02
N PRO A 58 5.77 -12.21 8.47
CA PRO A 58 6.55 -13.25 9.15
C PRO A 58 7.12 -12.72 10.47
N GLU A 59 7.80 -13.56 11.21
CA GLU A 59 8.54 -13.15 12.40
C GLU A 59 9.64 -12.17 11.99
N CYS A 60 9.53 -10.92 12.46
CA CYS A 60 10.45 -9.82 12.22
C CYS A 60 10.16 -8.70 13.23
N ASP A 61 10.98 -7.66 13.28
CA ASP A 61 10.69 -6.46 14.07
C ASP A 61 9.65 -5.61 13.33
N LYS A 62 8.38 -5.79 13.66
CA LYS A 62 7.26 -5.16 12.96
C LYS A 62 6.55 -4.09 13.78
N SER A 63 6.21 -3.00 13.11
CA SER A 63 5.43 -1.90 13.65
C SER A 63 4.36 -1.44 12.66
N TYR A 64 3.43 -0.61 13.11
CA TYR A 64 2.37 -0.06 12.24
C TYR A 64 2.01 1.38 12.61
N CYS A 65 1.38 2.05 11.66
CA CYS A 65 0.64 3.28 11.88
C CYS A 65 -0.84 3.07 11.54
N GLU A 66 -1.74 3.67 12.33
CA GLU A 66 -3.17 3.64 12.08
C GLU A 66 -3.83 4.90 12.64
N ILE A 67 -4.36 5.73 11.75
CA ILE A 67 -4.90 7.03 12.13
C ILE A 67 -6.13 6.93 13.05
N THR A 68 -6.89 5.85 12.95
CA THR A 68 -8.04 5.60 13.83
C THR A 68 -7.62 5.23 15.25
N GLU A 69 -6.38 4.79 15.44
CA GLU A 69 -5.73 4.51 16.72
C GLU A 69 -4.85 5.69 17.19
N ASN A 70 -4.92 6.86 16.53
CA ASN A 70 -4.12 8.05 16.77
C ASN A 70 -2.60 7.83 16.57
N ILE A 71 -2.21 6.87 15.74
CA ILE A 71 -0.83 6.60 15.35
C ILE A 71 -0.66 7.03 13.89
N ASP A 72 -0.20 8.26 13.69
CA ASP A 72 -0.09 8.82 12.35
C ASP A 72 1.23 8.50 11.68
N PHE A 73 1.15 8.03 10.43
CA PHE A 73 2.32 7.79 9.61
C PHE A 73 3.21 9.02 9.41
N PHE A 74 2.64 10.22 9.36
CA PHE A 74 3.43 11.43 9.19
C PHE A 74 4.25 11.81 10.43
N ASP A 75 3.91 11.28 11.59
CA ASP A 75 4.67 11.43 12.85
C ASP A 75 5.70 10.30 13.05
N ALA A 76 5.69 9.27 12.20
CA ALA A 76 6.66 8.19 12.28
C ALA A 76 8.09 8.70 12.09
N SER A 77 9.04 8.12 12.81
CA SER A 77 10.46 8.48 12.77
C SER A 77 11.35 7.24 12.79
N GLY A 78 12.65 7.44 12.59
CA GLY A 78 13.61 6.35 12.50
C GLY A 78 13.79 5.82 11.07
N LYS A 79 14.33 4.61 10.97
CA LYS A 79 14.57 3.92 9.70
C LYS A 79 14.00 2.52 9.75
N TYR A 80 13.52 2.07 8.61
CA TYR A 80 12.95 0.73 8.41
C TYR A 80 13.64 0.07 7.21
N ASP A 81 13.84 -1.23 7.30
CA ASP A 81 14.36 -2.03 6.17
C ASP A 81 13.30 -2.19 5.08
N LEU A 82 12.02 -2.17 5.45
CA LEU A 82 10.90 -2.25 4.52
C LEU A 82 9.69 -1.46 5.03
N ILE A 83 9.04 -0.73 4.13
CA ILE A 83 7.67 -0.25 4.33
C ILE A 83 6.75 -0.97 3.34
N ILE A 84 5.69 -1.61 3.83
CA ILE A 84 4.75 -2.39 3.01
C ILE A 84 3.30 -2.03 3.33
N GLY A 85 2.46 -1.84 2.30
CA GLY A 85 1.05 -1.52 2.55
C GLY A 85 0.27 -1.05 1.34
N ASN A 86 -0.91 -0.52 1.61
CA ASN A 86 -1.82 0.08 0.65
C ASN A 86 -2.13 1.53 1.06
N PRO A 87 -1.34 2.50 0.62
CA PRO A 87 -1.44 3.88 1.06
C PRO A 87 -2.72 4.57 0.59
N PRO A 88 -3.20 5.60 1.33
CA PRO A 88 -4.34 6.40 0.91
C PRO A 88 -4.01 7.21 -0.34
N TYR A 89 -4.77 7.01 -1.42
CA TYR A 89 -4.44 7.58 -2.74
C TYR A 89 -4.57 9.10 -2.82
N SER A 90 -5.41 9.71 -1.98
CA SER A 90 -5.53 11.16 -1.95
C SER A 90 -4.29 11.88 -1.38
N LEU A 91 -3.47 11.18 -0.59
CA LEU A 91 -2.27 11.70 0.05
C LEU A 91 -0.98 11.24 -0.65
N TRP A 92 -1.07 10.60 -1.81
CA TRP A 92 -0.01 9.85 -2.47
C TRP A 92 1.35 10.56 -2.50
N ASN A 93 1.40 11.81 -2.95
CA ASN A 93 2.68 12.52 -3.09
C ASN A 93 3.36 12.76 -1.74
N LYS A 94 2.61 13.21 -0.73
CA LYS A 94 3.12 13.42 0.63
C LYS A 94 3.51 12.10 1.28
N TRP A 95 2.71 11.05 1.01
CA TRP A 95 2.96 9.71 1.49
C TRP A 95 4.27 9.15 0.96
N LEU A 96 4.52 9.29 -0.35
CA LEU A 96 5.79 8.89 -0.96
C LEU A 96 6.98 9.64 -0.37
N ASP A 97 6.87 10.96 -0.17
CA ASP A 97 7.96 11.72 0.45
C ASP A 97 8.30 11.19 1.83
N LYS A 98 7.29 10.97 2.67
CA LYS A 98 7.48 10.41 4.01
C LYS A 98 8.04 8.98 3.96
N THR A 99 7.55 8.15 3.06
CA THR A 99 8.07 6.81 2.84
C THR A 99 9.56 6.82 2.53
N MET A 100 9.97 7.65 1.56
CA MET A 100 11.38 7.76 1.13
C MET A 100 12.29 8.44 2.17
N GLU A 101 11.72 9.14 3.15
CA GLU A 101 12.45 9.60 4.34
C GLU A 101 12.80 8.44 5.28
N LEU A 102 11.89 7.48 5.44
CA LEU A 102 11.95 6.44 6.47
C LEU A 102 12.59 5.12 6.01
N THR A 103 12.64 4.83 4.71
CA THR A 103 13.17 3.55 4.22
C THR A 103 13.86 3.69 2.88
N ASP A 104 14.79 2.80 2.58
CA ASP A 104 15.40 2.66 1.26
C ASP A 104 14.71 1.54 0.41
N LYS A 105 13.69 0.86 0.96
CA LYS A 105 12.90 -0.17 0.24
C LYS A 105 11.44 -0.11 0.64
N PHE A 106 10.54 0.00 -0.33
CA PHE A 106 9.09 -0.06 -0.05
C PHE A 106 8.32 -0.86 -1.10
N CYS A 107 7.24 -1.49 -0.64
CA CYS A 107 6.33 -2.30 -1.46
C CYS A 107 4.91 -1.76 -1.30
N TYR A 108 4.33 -1.24 -2.38
CA TYR A 108 2.98 -0.70 -2.38
C TYR A 108 2.10 -1.32 -3.45
N ILE A 109 0.80 -1.42 -3.14
CA ILE A 109 -0.23 -1.72 -4.11
C ILE A 109 -1.03 -0.47 -4.43
N PHE A 110 -1.34 -0.27 -5.69
CA PHE A 110 -2.19 0.83 -6.15
C PHE A 110 -2.82 0.55 -7.51
N GLY A 111 -3.90 1.28 -7.83
CA GLY A 111 -4.51 1.21 -9.16
C GLY A 111 -3.56 1.72 -10.24
N ILE A 112 -3.50 1.03 -11.37
CA ILE A 112 -2.58 1.35 -12.49
C ILE A 112 -2.66 2.82 -12.94
N MET A 113 -3.81 3.46 -12.82
CA MET A 113 -4.01 4.88 -13.14
C MET A 113 -3.22 5.84 -12.22
N ASN A 114 -2.75 5.34 -11.09
CA ASN A 114 -1.88 6.10 -10.18
C ASN A 114 -0.39 6.03 -10.57
N PHE A 115 -0.03 5.19 -11.53
CA PHE A 115 1.32 5.02 -12.07
C PHE A 115 1.61 6.11 -13.12
N THR A 116 1.73 7.35 -12.69
CA THR A 116 1.90 8.50 -13.59
C THR A 116 3.38 8.86 -13.76
N HIS A 117 3.71 9.47 -14.92
CA HIS A 117 5.06 9.97 -15.19
C HIS A 117 5.60 10.86 -14.07
N ALA A 118 4.81 11.81 -13.59
CA ALA A 118 5.25 12.74 -12.55
C ALA A 118 5.61 12.05 -11.23
N ARG A 119 4.86 11.00 -10.84
CA ARG A 119 5.16 10.22 -9.65
C ARG A 119 6.40 9.35 -9.82
N MET A 120 6.55 8.75 -11.01
CA MET A 120 7.74 7.95 -11.32
C MET A 120 8.99 8.82 -11.35
N ALA A 121 8.95 9.97 -12.01
CA ALA A 121 10.05 10.93 -11.99
C ALA A 121 10.46 11.31 -10.56
N ARG A 122 9.48 11.66 -9.70
CA ARG A 122 9.72 11.98 -8.29
C ARG A 122 10.44 10.87 -7.51
N ILE A 123 10.08 9.61 -7.76
CA ILE A 123 10.70 8.44 -7.12
C ILE A 123 12.14 8.26 -7.63
N LEU A 124 12.33 8.35 -8.96
CA LEU A 124 13.65 8.23 -9.60
C LEU A 124 14.59 9.37 -9.17
N ASP A 125 14.11 10.61 -9.08
CA ASP A 125 14.90 11.78 -8.65
C ASP A 125 15.42 11.64 -7.21
N LYS A 126 14.75 10.80 -6.39
CA LYS A 126 15.19 10.45 -5.03
C LYS A 126 16.14 9.24 -4.99
N GLY A 127 16.53 8.70 -6.16
CA GLY A 127 17.45 7.57 -6.28
C GLY A 127 16.83 6.19 -6.11
N TYR A 128 15.49 6.10 -6.15
CA TYR A 128 14.80 4.81 -6.11
C TYR A 128 14.55 4.30 -7.52
N VAL A 129 14.71 3.00 -7.70
CA VAL A 129 14.37 2.29 -8.93
C VAL A 129 13.32 1.23 -8.64
N MET A 130 12.49 0.96 -9.63
CA MET A 130 11.53 -0.12 -9.57
C MET A 130 12.25 -1.46 -9.82
N THR A 131 12.26 -2.35 -8.83
CA THR A 131 12.91 -3.67 -8.96
C THR A 131 11.92 -4.78 -9.26
N HIS A 132 10.66 -4.63 -8.83
CA HIS A 132 9.60 -5.61 -9.07
C HIS A 132 8.33 -4.90 -9.52
N TYR A 133 7.64 -5.52 -10.45
CA TYR A 133 6.33 -5.10 -10.93
C TYR A 133 5.43 -6.32 -11.07
N HIS A 134 4.31 -6.34 -10.39
CA HIS A 134 3.32 -7.40 -10.47
C HIS A 134 1.94 -6.82 -10.82
N LEU A 135 1.43 -7.19 -11.98
CA LEU A 135 0.11 -6.77 -12.45
C LEU A 135 -0.94 -7.78 -12.00
N LEU A 136 -2.04 -7.29 -11.44
CA LEU A 136 -3.16 -8.13 -11.01
C LEU A 136 -4.51 -7.42 -11.20
N LYS A 137 -5.57 -8.21 -11.18
CA LYS A 137 -6.95 -7.72 -11.12
C LYS A 137 -7.57 -8.14 -9.80
N ILE A 138 -8.05 -7.17 -9.04
CA ILE A 138 -8.93 -7.41 -7.89
C ILE A 138 -10.35 -7.16 -8.36
N SER A 139 -11.23 -8.16 -8.25
CA SER A 139 -12.55 -8.18 -8.90
C SER A 139 -13.38 -6.93 -8.62
N TYR A 140 -13.32 -6.46 -7.41
CA TYR A 140 -14.11 -5.35 -6.91
C TYR A 140 -13.38 -3.99 -6.92
N TRP A 141 -12.12 -3.90 -7.32
CA TRP A 141 -11.43 -2.62 -7.50
C TRP A 141 -11.69 -2.05 -8.89
N PHE A 142 -11.70 -0.72 -8.98
CA PHE A 142 -12.12 -0.01 -10.20
C PHE A 142 -11.32 -0.41 -11.44
N SER A 143 -10.00 -0.56 -11.32
CA SER A 143 -9.11 -0.88 -12.45
C SER A 143 -8.20 -2.05 -12.09
N HIS A 144 -7.29 -2.39 -13.01
CA HIS A 144 -6.17 -3.25 -12.68
C HIS A 144 -5.31 -2.57 -11.61
N SER A 145 -4.71 -3.41 -10.78
CA SER A 145 -3.80 -2.99 -9.72
C SER A 145 -2.40 -3.45 -10.02
N VAL A 146 -1.44 -2.72 -9.50
CA VAL A 146 -0.03 -3.06 -9.57
C VAL A 146 0.54 -3.13 -8.17
N ILE A 147 1.33 -4.15 -7.91
CA ILE A 147 2.22 -4.23 -6.76
C ILE A 147 3.60 -3.88 -7.27
N VAL A 148 4.27 -2.93 -6.64
CA VAL A 148 5.58 -2.48 -7.04
C VAL A 148 6.51 -2.45 -5.84
N ILE A 149 7.74 -2.95 -6.02
CA ILE A 149 8.82 -2.76 -5.07
C ILE A 149 9.77 -1.71 -5.66
N PHE A 150 9.99 -0.66 -4.89
CA PHE A 150 11.01 0.34 -5.13
C PHE A 150 12.15 0.18 -4.13
N GLU A 151 13.37 0.28 -4.63
CA GLU A 151 14.57 0.22 -3.81
C GLU A 151 15.52 1.33 -4.21
N LYS A 152 16.20 1.92 -3.25
CA LYS A 152 17.25 2.92 -3.49
C LYS A 152 18.50 2.22 -4.02
N LYS A 153 18.75 2.37 -5.31
CA LYS A 153 19.83 1.72 -6.05
C LYS A 153 20.35 2.65 -7.15
N PRO A 154 21.56 2.40 -7.68
CA PRO A 154 22.04 3.14 -8.85
C PRO A 154 21.03 3.13 -9.99
N ILE A 155 20.84 4.26 -10.68
CA ILE A 155 19.84 4.46 -11.74
C ILE A 155 20.01 3.49 -12.93
N ASN A 156 21.19 2.92 -13.12
CA ASN A 156 21.44 1.89 -14.11
C ASN A 156 20.93 0.49 -13.72
N THR A 157 20.29 0.36 -12.55
CA THR A 157 19.65 -0.88 -12.12
C THR A 157 18.29 -0.98 -12.81
N TYR A 158 18.10 -2.01 -13.63
CA TYR A 158 16.82 -2.26 -14.30
C TYR A 158 15.88 -3.08 -13.42
N MET A 159 14.58 -2.99 -13.73
CA MET A 159 13.57 -3.87 -13.14
C MET A 159 13.96 -5.34 -13.37
N THR A 160 14.10 -6.09 -12.28
CA THR A 160 14.59 -7.48 -12.34
C THR A 160 13.48 -8.52 -12.38
N LYS A 161 12.28 -8.15 -11.94
CA LYS A 161 11.14 -9.07 -11.88
C LYS A 161 9.85 -8.43 -12.37
N PHE A 162 9.25 -9.06 -13.38
CA PHE A 162 7.90 -8.77 -13.86
C PHE A 162 7.06 -10.04 -13.73
N SER A 163 5.83 -9.90 -13.22
CA SER A 163 4.88 -10.99 -13.13
C SER A 163 3.43 -10.52 -13.25
N VAL A 164 2.55 -11.45 -13.52
CA VAL A 164 1.11 -11.20 -13.67
C VAL A 164 0.36 -12.29 -12.93
N SER A 165 -0.68 -11.93 -12.17
CA SER A 165 -1.62 -12.92 -11.66
C SER A 165 -2.51 -13.42 -12.80
N ALA A 166 -2.52 -14.71 -13.02
CA ALA A 166 -3.35 -15.35 -14.05
C ALA A 166 -4.83 -15.27 -13.71
N GLU A 167 -5.17 -15.20 -12.42
CA GLU A 167 -6.52 -15.21 -11.91
C GLU A 167 -6.91 -13.87 -11.26
N THR A 168 -8.23 -13.60 -11.26
CA THR A 168 -8.78 -12.47 -10.53
C THR A 168 -8.87 -12.82 -9.04
N CYS A 169 -8.34 -11.93 -8.19
CA CYS A 169 -8.47 -12.09 -6.74
C CYS A 169 -9.90 -11.72 -6.30
N TYR A 170 -10.53 -12.60 -5.55
CA TYR A 170 -11.86 -12.43 -5.00
C TYR A 170 -11.81 -12.01 -3.52
N CYS A 171 -12.96 -11.61 -3.00
CA CYS A 171 -13.09 -11.26 -1.59
C CYS A 171 -12.79 -12.48 -0.70
N ASP A 172 -11.87 -12.35 0.23
CA ASP A 172 -11.45 -13.40 1.16
C ASP A 172 -12.49 -13.71 2.23
N ILE A 173 -13.44 -12.80 2.48
CA ILE A 173 -14.52 -13.00 3.46
C ILE A 173 -15.67 -13.80 2.88
N CYS A 174 -16.10 -13.52 1.66
CA CYS A 174 -17.28 -14.16 1.06
C CYS A 174 -16.96 -15.08 -0.13
N GLY A 175 -15.70 -15.13 -0.58
CA GLY A 175 -15.25 -15.96 -1.71
C GLY A 175 -15.88 -15.59 -3.06
N LYS A 176 -16.58 -14.44 -3.14
CA LYS A 176 -17.32 -14.00 -4.33
C LYS A 176 -16.74 -12.71 -4.90
N ASP A 177 -17.06 -12.47 -6.16
CA ASP A 177 -16.92 -11.14 -6.72
C ASP A 177 -17.90 -10.21 -5.99
N CYS A 178 -17.41 -9.48 -5.00
CA CYS A 178 -18.15 -8.42 -4.33
C CYS A 178 -18.37 -7.22 -5.25
N GLY A 179 -18.49 -7.46 -6.56
CA GLY A 179 -18.55 -6.50 -7.63
C GLY A 179 -19.39 -5.27 -7.34
N ARG A 180 -19.11 -4.21 -8.03
CA ARG A 180 -19.86 -2.95 -7.95
C ARG A 180 -21.34 -3.20 -8.20
N GLY A 181 -22.12 -3.26 -7.12
CA GLY A 181 -23.52 -2.94 -7.26
C GLY A 181 -23.63 -1.53 -7.82
N SER A 182 -24.56 -1.31 -8.75
CA SER A 182 -24.86 -0.05 -9.44
C SER A 182 -25.11 1.17 -8.53
N LYS A 183 -24.89 1.06 -7.22
CA LYS A 183 -25.01 2.11 -6.21
C LYS A 183 -23.83 1.98 -5.22
N GLY A 184 -22.68 2.50 -5.64
CA GLY A 184 -21.43 2.59 -4.90
C GLY A 184 -21.48 2.30 -3.41
N ASN A 185 -20.94 1.19 -2.93
CA ASN A 185 -20.61 0.87 -1.55
C ASN A 185 -20.96 -0.57 -1.12
N SER A 186 -21.00 -1.55 -2.00
CA SER A 186 -21.10 -2.97 -1.56
C SER A 186 -19.80 -3.47 -0.87
N TYR A 187 -18.74 -2.69 -0.93
CA TYR A 187 -17.40 -2.93 -0.41
C TYR A 187 -17.32 -3.04 1.10
N ASN A 188 -17.94 -2.09 1.78
CA ASN A 188 -17.92 -2.02 3.24
C ASN A 188 -18.79 -3.09 3.91
N LYS A 189 -19.58 -3.87 3.15
CA LYS A 189 -20.48 -4.86 3.74
C LYS A 189 -19.77 -6.14 4.20
N CYS A 190 -18.64 -6.50 3.59
CA CYS A 190 -17.89 -7.68 4.01
C CYS A 190 -16.97 -7.41 5.20
N TYR A 191 -16.45 -6.18 5.32
CA TYR A 191 -15.53 -5.77 6.39
C TYR A 191 -16.20 -4.95 7.51
N ALA A 192 -17.50 -4.65 7.38
CA ALA A 192 -18.27 -3.91 8.39
C ALA A 192 -19.06 -4.81 9.36
N LYS A 193 -18.74 -6.09 9.43
CA LYS A 193 -19.32 -7.05 10.38
C LYS A 193 -18.34 -7.40 11.47
#